data_42a706554dca30d0066983525b25841c
#
_entry.id   42a706554dca30d0066983525b25841c
#
_cell.length_a   1.000
_cell.length_b   1.000
_cell.length_c   1.000
_cell.angle_alpha   90.00
_cell.angle_beta   90.00
_cell.angle_gamma   90.00
#
_symmetry.space_group_name_H-M   'P 1'
#
loop_
_entity.id
_entity.type
_entity.pdbx_description
1 polymer ?
#
loop_
_entity_poly.entity_id
_entity_poly.type
_entity_poly.pdbx_seq_one_letter_code
_entity_poly.pdbx_strand_id
1 'polypeptide(L)'
;NISTDEIFAGKKVLLFAVPGAFTPGCTLTHLPGYVVNADKIKAKGVDTIACMAVNDAFVMDAWGKSQNAEELLMLGDGNGDFTAALGLELDGTGFGLGKRSQRFAMLVDDGTVTHLNVEPSSADSMMALL
;
A
#
# COMPACT_ATOMS: atom_id res chain seq x y z
N ASN A 1 1.71 7.48 -15.45
CA ASN A 1 1.67 6.01 -15.31
C ASN A 1 3.03 5.46 -14.96
N ILE A 2 3.04 4.43 -14.12
CA ILE A 2 4.26 3.78 -13.67
C ILE A 2 4.07 2.25 -13.77
N SER A 3 5.06 1.55 -14.28
CA SER A 3 5.00 0.09 -14.42
C SER A 3 5.46 -0.61 -13.13
N THR A 4 5.13 -1.90 -13.00
CA THR A 4 5.62 -2.70 -11.89
C THR A 4 7.15 -2.80 -11.90
N ASP A 5 7.78 -2.88 -13.07
CA ASP A 5 9.23 -2.89 -13.17
C ASP A 5 9.84 -1.59 -12.61
N GLU A 6 9.25 -0.44 -12.92
CA GLU A 6 9.73 0.84 -12.39
C GLU A 6 9.60 0.93 -10.86
N ILE A 7 8.57 0.29 -10.30
CA ILE A 7 8.36 0.29 -8.85
C ILE A 7 9.33 -0.68 -8.16
N PHE A 8 9.48 -1.89 -8.68
CA PHE A 8 10.07 -3.01 -7.94
C PHE A 8 11.48 -3.41 -8.39
N ALA A 9 11.86 -3.22 -9.65
CA ALA A 9 13.13 -3.74 -10.16
C ALA A 9 14.33 -3.11 -9.44
N GLY A 10 15.23 -3.95 -8.92
CA GLY A 10 16.43 -3.52 -8.23
C GLY A 10 16.21 -2.85 -6.89
N LYS A 11 15.01 -2.94 -6.32
CA LYS A 11 14.65 -2.25 -5.08
C LYS A 11 14.00 -3.20 -4.08
N LYS A 12 14.18 -2.90 -2.79
CA LYS A 12 13.42 -3.52 -1.71
C LYS A 12 12.26 -2.60 -1.37
N VAL A 13 11.03 -3.08 -1.61
CA VAL A 13 9.81 -2.30 -1.47
C VAL A 13 8.92 -2.91 -0.40
N LEU A 14 8.43 -2.07 0.51
CA LEU A 14 7.33 -2.42 1.39
C LEU A 14 6.08 -1.75 0.84
N LEU A 15 5.17 -2.55 0.28
CA LEU A 15 3.91 -2.07 -0.26
C LEU A 15 2.78 -2.50 0.66
N PHE A 16 1.94 -1.56 1.06
CA PHE A 16 0.70 -1.88 1.77
C PHE A 16 -0.49 -1.35 0.99
N ALA A 17 -1.58 -2.09 1.05
CA ALA A 17 -2.80 -1.75 0.34
C ALA A 17 -3.96 -1.59 1.31
N VAL A 18 -4.88 -0.73 0.94
CA VAL A 18 -6.05 -0.39 1.74
C VAL A 18 -7.30 -0.49 0.89
N PRO A 19 -8.47 -0.78 1.49
CA PRO A 19 -9.74 -0.83 0.76
C PRO A 19 -10.14 0.49 0.12
N GLY A 20 -9.73 1.61 0.68
CA GLY A 20 -10.06 2.90 0.07
C GLY A 20 -9.42 4.08 0.76
N ALA A 21 -8.94 5.04 -0.05
CA ALA A 21 -8.50 6.34 0.43
C ALA A 21 -9.64 7.06 1.13
N PHE A 22 -9.32 7.84 2.16
CA PHE A 22 -10.26 8.61 2.96
C PHE A 22 -11.29 7.79 3.75
N THR A 23 -11.22 6.46 3.73
CA THR A 23 -12.08 5.63 4.58
C THR A 23 -11.55 5.62 6.02
N PRO A 24 -12.42 5.43 7.05
CA PRO A 24 -11.99 5.64 8.44
C PRO A 24 -10.81 4.79 8.90
N GLY A 25 -10.82 3.49 8.71
CA GLY A 25 -9.74 2.61 9.15
C GLY A 25 -8.41 2.89 8.46
N CYS A 26 -8.47 3.19 7.16
CA CYS A 26 -7.28 3.48 6.36
C CYS A 26 -6.68 4.84 6.75
N THR A 27 -7.53 5.83 7.01
CA THR A 27 -7.11 7.21 7.32
C THR A 27 -6.67 7.36 8.77
N LEU A 28 -7.33 6.68 9.71
CA LEU A 28 -7.09 6.87 11.14
C LEU A 28 -5.96 6.00 11.68
N THR A 29 -5.68 4.87 11.09
CA THR A 29 -4.76 3.88 11.67
C THR A 29 -3.70 3.38 10.70
N HIS A 30 -4.10 2.83 9.54
CA HIS A 30 -3.17 2.10 8.68
C HIS A 30 -2.13 3.00 8.04
N LEU A 31 -2.56 4.00 7.29
CA LEU A 31 -1.64 4.96 6.66
C LEU A 31 -0.82 5.74 7.67
N PRO A 32 -1.41 6.32 8.74
CA PRO A 32 -0.62 7.05 9.73
C PRO A 32 0.47 6.20 10.39
N GLY A 33 0.23 4.93 10.62
CA GLY A 33 1.23 4.02 11.18
C GLY A 33 2.48 3.93 10.29
N TYR A 34 2.30 3.84 8.98
CA TYR A 34 3.41 3.83 8.04
C TYR A 34 4.09 5.19 7.91
N VAL A 35 3.33 6.28 7.95
CA VAL A 35 3.90 7.64 7.91
C VAL A 35 4.81 7.88 9.11
N VAL A 36 4.35 7.56 10.30
CA VAL A 36 5.11 7.75 11.54
C VAL A 36 6.38 6.89 11.56
N ASN A 37 6.33 5.69 11.02
CA ASN A 37 7.44 4.74 11.04
C ASN A 37 8.29 4.73 9.76
N ALA A 38 8.04 5.64 8.82
CA ALA A 38 8.71 5.64 7.52
C ALA A 38 10.24 5.63 7.64
N ASP A 39 10.80 6.49 8.47
CA ASP A 39 12.25 6.57 8.66
C ASP A 39 12.81 5.28 9.24
N LYS A 40 12.13 4.70 10.21
CA LYS A 40 12.54 3.43 10.84
C LYS A 40 12.53 2.28 9.83
N ILE A 41 11.51 2.23 8.99
CA ILE A 41 11.39 1.21 7.95
C ILE A 41 12.52 1.34 6.94
N LYS A 42 12.79 2.55 6.46
CA LYS A 42 13.88 2.82 5.51
C LYS A 42 15.24 2.50 6.11
N ALA A 43 15.43 2.79 7.40
CA ALA A 43 16.67 2.48 8.10
C ALA A 43 16.95 0.98 8.17
N LYS A 44 15.94 0.13 8.00
CA LYS A 44 16.07 -1.33 7.98
C LYS A 44 16.36 -1.88 6.58
N GLY A 45 16.62 -1.02 5.59
CA GLY A 45 17.03 -1.43 4.25
C GLY A 45 15.94 -1.38 3.19
N VAL A 46 14.78 -0.82 3.50
CA VAL A 46 13.69 -0.65 2.53
C VAL A 46 13.94 0.60 1.71
N ASP A 47 13.98 0.46 0.38
CA ASP A 47 14.23 1.58 -0.53
C ASP A 47 12.97 2.43 -0.74
N THR A 48 11.83 1.79 -0.86
CA THR A 48 10.56 2.45 -1.15
C THR A 48 9.45 1.90 -0.27
N ILE A 49 8.65 2.80 0.31
CA ILE A 49 7.39 2.44 0.98
C ILE A 49 6.28 2.92 0.07
N ALA A 50 5.40 2.02 -0.36
CA ALA A 50 4.31 2.32 -1.27
C ALA A 50 2.96 2.02 -0.62
N CYS A 51 2.00 2.91 -0.86
CA CYS A 51 0.60 2.74 -0.45
C CYS A 51 -0.27 2.64 -1.70
N MET A 52 -1.07 1.59 -1.81
CA MET A 52 -1.91 1.34 -2.97
C MET A 52 -3.37 1.16 -2.56
N ALA A 53 -4.27 1.62 -3.42
CA ALA A 53 -5.69 1.35 -3.30
C ALA A 53 -6.34 1.32 -4.68
N VAL A 54 -7.53 0.73 -4.77
CA VAL A 54 -8.36 0.79 -5.97
C VAL A 54 -9.11 2.12 -5.96
N ASN A 55 -8.34 3.18 -6.11
CA ASN A 55 -8.76 4.56 -6.32
C ASN A 55 -7.90 5.12 -7.45
N ASP A 56 -8.35 6.20 -8.07
CA ASP A 56 -7.53 6.82 -9.11
C ASP A 56 -6.32 7.57 -8.52
N ALA A 57 -5.39 7.91 -9.38
CA ALA A 57 -4.15 8.58 -8.97
C ALA A 57 -4.40 9.96 -8.35
N PHE A 58 -5.43 10.66 -8.79
CA PHE A 58 -5.75 11.99 -8.25
C PHE A 58 -6.23 11.90 -6.81
N VAL A 59 -7.08 10.92 -6.51
CA VAL A 59 -7.55 10.66 -5.16
C VAL A 59 -6.39 10.24 -4.26
N MET A 60 -5.53 9.36 -4.73
CA MET A 60 -4.37 8.90 -3.96
C MET A 60 -3.39 10.04 -3.67
N ASP A 61 -3.16 10.92 -4.62
CA ASP A 61 -2.30 12.09 -4.42
C ASP A 61 -2.89 13.03 -3.36
N ALA A 62 -4.18 13.33 -3.44
CA ALA A 62 -4.86 14.18 -2.47
C ALA A 62 -4.83 13.57 -1.07
N TRP A 63 -5.06 12.26 -0.98
CA TRP A 63 -5.04 11.56 0.31
C TRP A 63 -3.64 11.58 0.94
N GLY A 64 -2.62 11.30 0.14
CA GLY A 64 -1.24 11.38 0.59
C GLY A 64 -0.87 12.76 1.14
N LYS A 65 -1.27 13.82 0.44
CA LYS A 65 -1.03 15.20 0.88
C LYS A 65 -1.76 15.52 2.18
N SER A 66 -3.02 15.08 2.32
CA SER A 66 -3.81 15.31 3.52
C SER A 66 -3.25 14.60 4.75
N GLN A 67 -2.49 13.52 4.55
CA GLN A 67 -1.92 12.70 5.64
C GLN A 67 -0.42 12.96 5.86
N ASN A 68 0.15 13.96 5.18
CA ASN A 68 1.59 14.26 5.24
C ASN A 68 2.46 13.05 4.87
N ALA A 69 2.05 12.33 3.83
CA ALA A 69 2.69 11.08 3.42
C ALA A 69 3.71 11.29 2.28
N GLU A 70 4.47 12.38 2.31
CA GLU A 70 5.42 12.74 1.24
C GLU A 70 6.52 11.70 1.07
N GLU A 71 6.85 10.96 2.12
CA GLU A 71 7.88 9.92 2.07
C GLU A 71 7.40 8.59 1.49
N LEU A 72 6.10 8.48 1.22
CA LEU A 72 5.48 7.30 0.66
C LEU A 72 5.15 7.51 -0.82
N LEU A 73 5.32 6.45 -1.61
CA LEU A 73 4.86 6.43 -3.00
C LEU A 73 3.37 6.06 -3.00
N MET A 74 2.52 7.01 -3.38
CA MET A 74 1.08 6.78 -3.42
C MET A 74 0.69 6.25 -4.79
N LEU A 75 0.12 5.05 -4.85
CA LEU A 75 -0.23 4.35 -6.09
C LEU A 75 -1.73 4.18 -6.22
N GLY A 76 -2.26 4.56 -7.38
CA GLY A 76 -3.66 4.35 -7.72
C GLY A 76 -3.82 3.18 -8.68
N ASP A 77 -4.46 2.10 -8.21
CA ASP A 77 -4.85 0.95 -9.04
C ASP A 77 -6.31 1.15 -9.47
N GLY A 78 -6.54 2.20 -10.26
CA GLY A 78 -7.87 2.73 -10.55
C GLY A 78 -8.85 1.71 -11.13
N ASN A 79 -8.37 0.81 -11.97
CA ASN A 79 -9.21 -0.23 -12.57
C ASN A 79 -9.17 -1.55 -11.79
N GLY A 80 -8.34 -1.64 -10.75
CA GLY A 80 -8.20 -2.86 -9.96
C GLY A 80 -7.41 -3.97 -10.62
N ASP A 81 -6.68 -3.67 -11.69
CA ASP A 81 -5.97 -4.70 -12.47
C ASP A 81 -4.86 -5.37 -11.68
N PHE A 82 -4.06 -4.58 -10.96
CA PHE A 82 -2.96 -5.11 -10.15
C PHE A 82 -3.49 -5.93 -8.98
N THR A 83 -4.52 -5.42 -8.31
CA THR A 83 -5.20 -6.10 -7.20
C THR A 83 -5.78 -7.44 -7.65
N ALA A 84 -6.43 -7.46 -8.83
CA ALA A 84 -6.98 -8.68 -9.40
C ALA A 84 -5.88 -9.69 -9.74
N ALA A 85 -4.76 -9.23 -10.29
CA ALA A 85 -3.62 -10.09 -10.63
C ALA A 85 -3.01 -10.75 -9.39
N LEU A 86 -3.07 -10.08 -8.24
CA LEU A 86 -2.60 -10.63 -6.97
C LEU A 86 -3.63 -11.57 -6.32
N GLY A 87 -4.87 -11.59 -6.78
CA GLY A 87 -5.94 -12.38 -6.15
C GLY A 87 -6.42 -11.82 -4.82
N LEU A 88 -6.24 -10.51 -4.59
CA LEU A 88 -6.55 -9.86 -3.31
C LEU A 88 -7.70 -8.86 -3.42
N GLU A 89 -8.64 -9.11 -4.31
CA GLU A 89 -9.82 -8.28 -4.46
C GLU A 89 -10.75 -8.39 -3.25
N LEU A 90 -11.41 -7.28 -2.94
CA LEU A 90 -12.46 -7.19 -1.94
C LEU A 90 -13.75 -6.73 -2.62
N ASP A 91 -14.83 -7.48 -2.40
CA ASP A 91 -16.15 -7.05 -2.86
C ASP A 91 -16.78 -6.12 -1.81
N GLY A 92 -16.67 -4.82 -2.08
CA GLY A 92 -17.23 -3.78 -1.21
C GLY A 92 -18.63 -3.34 -1.59
N THR A 93 -19.34 -4.12 -2.42
CA THR A 93 -20.67 -3.76 -2.93
C THR A 93 -21.66 -3.45 -1.81
N GLY A 94 -21.59 -4.21 -0.71
CA GLY A 94 -22.49 -4.00 0.45
C GLY A 94 -22.32 -2.64 1.14
N PHE A 95 -21.21 -1.97 0.91
CA PHE A 95 -20.90 -0.64 1.44
C PHE A 95 -20.89 0.45 0.37
N GLY A 96 -21.34 0.12 -0.84
CA GLY A 96 -21.32 1.07 -1.95
C GLY A 96 -19.95 1.34 -2.54
N LEU A 97 -18.97 0.48 -2.27
CA LEU A 97 -17.59 0.68 -2.70
C LEU A 97 -17.23 -0.07 -3.99
N GLY A 98 -18.03 -1.08 -4.38
CA GLY A 98 -17.71 -1.92 -5.53
C GLY A 98 -16.48 -2.79 -5.27
N LYS A 99 -15.70 -3.04 -6.33
CA LYS A 99 -14.47 -3.81 -6.22
C LYS A 99 -13.36 -2.97 -5.62
N ARG A 100 -12.74 -3.47 -4.57
CA ARG A 100 -11.63 -2.84 -3.86
C ARG A 100 -10.53 -3.85 -3.59
N SER A 101 -9.45 -3.42 -2.94
CA SER A 101 -8.41 -4.29 -2.44
C SER A 101 -8.70 -4.72 -1.02
N GLN A 102 -8.34 -5.96 -0.69
CA GLN A 102 -8.22 -6.34 0.72
C GLN A 102 -7.11 -5.50 1.36
N ARG A 103 -7.12 -5.39 2.68
CA ARG A 103 -6.03 -4.77 3.42
C ARG A 103 -4.88 -5.77 3.53
N PHE A 104 -3.74 -5.44 2.96
CA PHE A 104 -2.56 -6.30 3.02
C PHE A 104 -1.28 -5.48 3.01
N ALA A 105 -0.17 -6.14 3.33
CA ALA A 105 1.17 -5.58 3.15
C ALA A 105 2.10 -6.67 2.64
N MET A 106 3.04 -6.31 1.78
CA MET A 106 4.02 -7.25 1.26
C MET A 106 5.41 -6.63 1.17
N LEU A 107 6.41 -7.48 1.36
CA LEU A 107 7.81 -7.14 1.10
C LEU A 107 8.19 -7.73 -0.24
N VAL A 108 8.75 -6.89 -1.11
CA VAL A 108 9.17 -7.27 -2.45
C VAL A 108 10.65 -6.92 -2.60
N ASP A 109 11.46 -7.91 -2.91
CA ASP A 109 12.89 -7.73 -3.11
C ASP A 109 13.23 -8.02 -4.56
N ASP A 110 13.62 -6.99 -5.29
CA ASP A 110 13.93 -7.04 -6.73
C ASP A 110 12.86 -7.80 -7.53
N GLY A 111 11.61 -7.43 -7.33
CA GLY A 111 10.47 -7.99 -8.03
C GLY A 111 9.93 -9.31 -7.49
N THR A 112 10.56 -9.89 -6.46
CA THR A 112 10.12 -11.14 -5.85
C THR A 112 9.45 -10.86 -4.50
N VAL A 113 8.21 -11.32 -4.33
CA VAL A 113 7.50 -11.19 -3.04
C VAL A 113 8.11 -12.15 -2.04
N THR A 114 8.70 -11.61 -0.97
CA THR A 114 9.33 -12.42 0.08
C THR A 114 8.39 -12.66 1.27
N HIS A 115 7.49 -11.72 1.54
CA HIS A 115 6.49 -11.83 2.60
C HIS A 115 5.20 -11.19 2.14
N LEU A 116 4.07 -11.82 2.46
CA LEU A 116 2.73 -11.29 2.20
C LEU A 116 1.86 -11.54 3.42
N ASN A 117 1.41 -10.45 4.05
CA ASN A 117 0.50 -10.49 5.19
C ASN A 117 -0.83 -9.83 4.84
N VAL A 118 -1.90 -10.60 4.81
CA VAL A 118 -3.25 -10.04 4.67
C VAL A 118 -3.74 -9.53 6.03
N GLU A 119 -3.51 -10.30 7.07
CA GLU A 119 -3.68 -9.92 8.47
C GLU A 119 -2.59 -10.61 9.29
N PRO A 120 -1.81 -9.90 10.12
CA PRO A 120 -1.74 -8.46 10.31
C PRO A 120 -0.88 -7.74 9.26
N SER A 121 -1.26 -6.51 8.89
CA SER A 121 -0.58 -5.73 7.85
C SER A 121 -0.13 -4.35 8.31
N SER A 122 -0.12 -4.09 9.61
CA SER A 122 0.33 -2.81 10.18
C SER A 122 1.84 -2.58 9.99
N ALA A 123 2.27 -1.33 10.13
CA ALA A 123 3.69 -0.99 10.08
C ALA A 123 4.51 -1.77 11.11
N ASP A 124 3.99 -1.91 12.33
CA ASP A 124 4.67 -2.66 13.40
C ASP A 124 4.84 -4.13 13.01
N SER A 125 3.79 -4.75 12.46
CA SER A 125 3.84 -6.16 12.03
C SER A 125 4.86 -6.38 10.92
N MET A 126 4.94 -5.46 9.98
CA MET A 126 5.88 -5.57 8.85
C MET A 126 7.32 -5.25 9.28
N MET A 127 7.52 -4.31 10.21
CA MET A 127 8.85 -4.02 10.74
C MET A 127 9.46 -5.22 11.47
N ALA A 128 8.63 -6.05 12.09
CA ALA A 128 9.10 -7.27 12.76
C ALA A 128 9.69 -8.28 11.77
N LEU A 129 9.38 -8.19 10.48
CA LEU A 129 9.91 -9.06 9.42
C LEU A 129 11.22 -8.52 8.82
N LEU A 130 11.57 -7.31 9.14
CA LEU A 130 12.79 -6.65 8.65
C LEU A 130 13.97 -6.87 9.64
#